data_a9ea69f219a04ed87f372fa42bbf3fc3
#
_entry.id   a9ea69f219a04ed87f372fa42bbf3fc3
#
_cell.length_a   1.000
_cell.length_b   1.000
_cell.length_c   1.000
_cell.angle_alpha   90.00
_cell.angle_beta   90.00
_cell.angle_gamma   90.00
#
_symmetry.space_group_name_H-M   'P 1'
#
loop_
_entity.id
_entity.type
_entity.pdbx_description
1 polymer ?
#
loop_
_entity_poly.entity_id
_entity_poly.type
_entity_poly.pdbx_seq_one_letter_code
_entity_poly.pdbx_strand_id
1 'polypeptide(L)'
;CDELLSKKLILEQWYEEEMYDKSYKTHGRAVSLYEDAYGNIVGLCKKGEGYLFDKEGNVLIDEKIPSLITNTAKVWGQKTPDGNYIICYNPTTDGSHRWPLAVMESNDGREYYNMKALIPEIPPYKYQGNIKNLGAQYMRGICSYNGNFDKNVWITYSCNKEDIWISKLTKDNKYSIM
;
A
#
# COMPACT_ATOMS: atom_id res chain seq x y z
N CYS A 1 -0.89 -24.14 -9.52
CA CYS A 1 -0.95 -23.33 -10.77
C CYS A 1 -2.12 -23.78 -11.64
N ASP A 2 -2.24 -25.09 -11.93
CA ASP A 2 -3.28 -25.60 -12.84
C ASP A 2 -4.70 -25.39 -12.30
N GLU A 3 -4.90 -25.49 -10.98
CA GLU A 3 -6.17 -25.18 -10.34
C GLU A 3 -6.53 -23.70 -10.45
N LEU A 4 -5.58 -22.79 -10.29
CA LEU A 4 -5.76 -21.36 -10.50
C LEU A 4 -6.06 -21.02 -11.96
N LEU A 5 -5.36 -21.64 -12.89
CA LEU A 5 -5.57 -21.45 -14.32
C LEU A 5 -6.91 -22.02 -14.80
N SER A 6 -7.42 -23.06 -14.14
CA SER A 6 -8.73 -23.67 -14.47
C SER A 6 -9.93 -22.88 -13.96
N LYS A 7 -9.74 -22.00 -12.98
CA LYS A 7 -10.80 -21.18 -12.37
C LYS A 7 -10.84 -19.78 -13.01
N LYS A 8 -11.45 -19.70 -14.19
CA LYS A 8 -11.58 -18.46 -14.96
C LYS A 8 -12.20 -17.31 -14.15
N LEU A 9 -13.14 -17.58 -13.26
CA LEU A 9 -13.74 -16.61 -12.35
C LEU A 9 -12.71 -15.92 -11.43
N ILE A 10 -11.69 -16.63 -10.95
CA ILE A 10 -10.63 -16.04 -10.11
C ILE A 10 -9.73 -15.11 -10.92
N LEU A 11 -9.45 -15.45 -12.17
CA LEU A 11 -8.67 -14.61 -13.08
C LEU A 11 -9.43 -13.32 -13.43
N GLU A 12 -10.72 -13.42 -13.69
CA GLU A 12 -11.59 -12.27 -13.96
C GLU A 12 -11.70 -11.37 -12.72
N GLN A 13 -11.89 -11.94 -11.53
CA GLN A 13 -11.92 -11.21 -10.27
C GLN A 13 -10.59 -10.51 -9.97
N TRP A 14 -9.46 -11.16 -10.16
CA TRP A 14 -8.15 -10.53 -10.01
C TRP A 14 -7.92 -9.39 -10.99
N TYR A 15 -8.38 -9.56 -12.21
CA TYR A 15 -8.29 -8.54 -13.24
C TYR A 15 -9.16 -7.33 -12.90
N GLU A 16 -10.34 -7.54 -12.36
CA GLU A 16 -11.22 -6.47 -11.88
C GLU A 16 -10.65 -5.76 -10.65
N GLU A 17 -10.11 -6.48 -9.68
CA GLU A 17 -9.43 -5.90 -8.52
C GLU A 17 -8.18 -5.10 -8.91
N GLU A 18 -7.42 -5.53 -9.91
CA GLU A 18 -6.29 -4.76 -10.43
C GLU A 18 -6.69 -3.54 -11.27
N MET A 19 -7.83 -3.60 -11.92
CA MET A 19 -8.35 -2.50 -12.73
C MET A 19 -8.98 -1.40 -11.89
N TYR A 20 -9.10 -1.60 -10.60
CA TYR A 20 -9.81 -0.74 -9.68
C TYR A 20 -11.18 -0.33 -10.21
N ASP A 21 -12.17 -0.36 -9.41
CA ASP A 21 -13.51 0.03 -9.80
C ASP A 21 -13.46 1.27 -10.71
N LYS A 22 -13.85 1.10 -11.97
CA LYS A 22 -13.80 2.15 -12.99
C LYS A 22 -14.67 3.37 -12.64
N SER A 23 -15.46 3.27 -11.57
CA SER A 23 -16.23 4.38 -11.01
C SER A 23 -15.33 5.49 -10.45
N TYR A 24 -14.14 5.14 -9.93
CA TYR A 24 -13.22 6.13 -9.35
C TYR A 24 -12.20 6.61 -10.38
N LYS A 25 -12.47 7.76 -11.00
CA LYS A 25 -11.59 8.35 -12.01
C LYS A 25 -10.43 9.08 -11.35
N THR A 26 -9.26 8.48 -11.37
CA THR A 26 -8.00 9.11 -10.94
C THR A 26 -7.11 9.39 -12.14
N HIS A 27 -6.37 10.49 -12.09
CA HIS A 27 -5.28 10.78 -13.05
C HIS A 27 -3.97 10.14 -12.60
N GLY A 28 -3.87 9.77 -11.32
CA GLY A 28 -2.71 9.12 -10.73
C GLY A 28 -2.56 7.67 -11.15
N ARG A 29 -1.33 7.16 -10.99
CA ARG A 29 -0.98 5.77 -11.31
C ARG A 29 -0.86 4.93 -10.05
N ALA A 30 -1.18 3.63 -10.18
CA ALA A 30 -1.03 2.64 -9.11
C ALA A 30 -1.77 3.04 -7.84
N VAL A 31 -3.05 3.28 -7.99
CA VAL A 31 -3.97 3.70 -6.93
C VAL A 31 -4.11 2.62 -5.86
N SER A 32 -4.16 3.05 -4.60
CA SER A 32 -4.62 2.25 -3.47
C SER A 32 -5.89 2.90 -2.93
N LEU A 33 -7.00 2.18 -2.92
CA LEU A 33 -8.29 2.67 -2.46
C LEU A 33 -8.65 2.05 -1.10
N TYR A 34 -9.24 2.85 -0.22
CA TYR A 34 -9.87 2.38 1.02
C TYR A 34 -10.93 3.36 1.48
N GLU A 35 -11.91 2.88 2.24
CA GLU A 35 -12.94 3.73 2.87
C GLU A 35 -12.39 4.33 4.17
N ASP A 36 -12.53 5.64 4.36
CA ASP A 36 -12.15 6.36 5.57
C ASP A 36 -13.19 6.23 6.70
N ALA A 37 -12.94 6.86 7.85
CA ALA A 37 -13.87 6.83 8.99
C ALA A 37 -15.19 7.56 8.73
N TYR A 38 -15.26 8.41 7.72
CA TYR A 38 -16.43 9.21 7.37
C TYR A 38 -17.25 8.59 6.24
N GLY A 39 -16.80 7.42 5.74
CA GLY A 39 -17.45 6.70 4.65
C GLY A 39 -17.15 7.24 3.26
N ASN A 40 -16.10 8.04 3.11
CA ASN A 40 -15.60 8.45 1.80
C ASN A 40 -14.47 7.52 1.34
N ILE A 41 -14.21 7.51 0.05
CA ILE A 41 -13.15 6.70 -0.53
C ILE A 41 -11.88 7.53 -0.69
N VAL A 42 -10.82 7.11 -0.05
CA VAL A 42 -9.48 7.70 -0.20
C VAL A 42 -8.72 6.94 -1.28
N GLY A 43 -8.16 7.67 -2.23
CA GLY A 43 -7.27 7.15 -3.26
C GLY A 43 -5.85 7.68 -3.09
N LEU A 44 -4.88 6.80 -2.87
CA LEU A 44 -3.47 7.15 -2.78
C LEU A 44 -2.74 6.67 -4.02
N CYS A 45 -2.05 7.59 -4.69
CA CYS A 45 -1.33 7.33 -5.93
C CYS A 45 0.18 7.51 -5.76
N LYS A 46 0.93 7.12 -6.79
CA LYS A 46 2.34 7.45 -6.89
C LYS A 46 2.56 8.96 -6.80
N LYS A 47 3.74 9.36 -6.37
CA LYS A 47 4.17 10.78 -6.22
C LYS A 47 3.43 11.56 -5.15
N GLY A 48 2.72 10.88 -4.25
CA GLY A 48 1.95 11.53 -3.19
C GLY A 48 0.69 12.24 -3.69
N GLU A 49 0.17 11.87 -4.87
CA GLU A 49 -1.13 12.33 -5.34
C GLU A 49 -2.22 11.63 -4.54
N GLY A 50 -3.21 12.37 -4.07
CA GLY A 50 -4.32 11.88 -3.27
C GLY A 50 -5.66 12.33 -3.82
N TYR A 51 -6.63 11.49 -3.62
CA TYR A 51 -8.02 11.72 -4.02
C TYR A 51 -8.94 11.43 -2.85
N LEU A 52 -9.99 12.20 -2.76
CA LEU A 52 -11.13 11.90 -1.90
C LEU A 52 -12.37 11.87 -2.76
N PHE A 53 -13.12 10.78 -2.66
CA PHE A 53 -14.39 10.59 -3.36
C PHE A 53 -15.51 10.43 -2.35
N ASP A 54 -16.70 10.88 -2.68
CA ASP A 54 -17.90 10.49 -1.96
C ASP A 54 -18.32 9.05 -2.31
N LYS A 55 -19.41 8.58 -1.70
CA LYS A 55 -19.93 7.20 -1.92
C LYS A 55 -20.48 7.00 -3.34
N GLU A 56 -20.83 8.07 -4.01
CA GLU A 56 -21.33 8.09 -5.38
C GLU A 56 -20.18 8.14 -6.40
N GLY A 57 -18.93 8.31 -5.94
CA GLY A 57 -17.73 8.36 -6.78
C GLY A 57 -17.42 9.77 -7.31
N ASN A 58 -18.07 10.82 -6.80
CA ASN A 58 -17.71 12.18 -7.15
C ASN A 58 -16.42 12.60 -6.46
N VAL A 59 -15.57 13.31 -7.18
CA VAL A 59 -14.30 13.81 -6.65
C VAL A 59 -14.57 14.98 -5.70
N LEU A 60 -14.18 14.83 -4.45
CA LEU A 60 -14.21 15.88 -3.44
C LEU A 60 -12.86 16.61 -3.35
N ILE A 61 -11.76 15.86 -3.45
CA ILE A 61 -10.39 16.37 -3.41
C ILE A 61 -9.56 15.63 -4.48
N ASP A 62 -8.78 16.39 -5.23
CA ASP A 62 -7.81 15.90 -6.23
C ASP A 62 -6.55 16.78 -6.15
N GLU A 63 -5.62 16.44 -5.27
CA GLU A 63 -4.41 17.22 -5.08
C GLU A 63 -3.26 16.41 -4.48
N LYS A 64 -2.06 16.98 -4.51
CA LYS A 64 -0.95 16.40 -3.76
C LYS A 64 -1.19 16.48 -2.27
N ILE A 65 -0.88 15.41 -1.57
CA ILE A 65 -0.87 15.36 -0.10
C ILE A 65 0.46 15.94 0.38
N PRO A 66 0.50 17.18 0.93
CA PRO A 66 1.76 17.86 1.24
C PRO A 66 2.61 17.13 2.27
N SER A 67 1.97 16.41 3.19
CA SER A 67 2.64 15.65 4.26
C SER A 67 3.17 14.29 3.79
N LEU A 68 2.73 13.79 2.63
CA LEU A 68 3.15 12.52 2.08
C LEU A 68 4.34 12.71 1.13
N ILE A 69 5.52 12.89 1.70
CA ILE A 69 6.76 13.02 0.95
C ILE A 69 7.12 11.67 0.36
N THR A 70 6.84 11.47 -0.91
CA THR A 70 7.22 10.27 -1.65
C THR A 70 7.55 10.62 -3.09
N ASN A 71 8.41 9.84 -3.69
CA ASN A 71 8.77 9.95 -5.10
C ASN A 71 7.88 9.00 -5.95
N THR A 72 8.39 8.48 -7.03
CA THR A 72 7.72 7.63 -8.01
C THR A 72 7.26 6.26 -7.48
N ALA A 73 7.47 5.96 -6.20
CA ALA A 73 7.07 4.71 -5.57
C ALA A 73 5.55 4.61 -5.36
N LYS A 74 5.06 3.39 -5.25
CA LYS A 74 3.68 3.13 -4.84
C LYS A 74 3.49 3.53 -3.38
N VAL A 75 2.28 3.99 -3.07
CA VAL A 75 1.75 4.09 -1.71
C VAL A 75 0.65 3.04 -1.59
N TRP A 76 0.57 2.40 -0.46
CA TRP A 76 -0.49 1.47 -0.16
C TRP A 76 -1.11 1.81 1.18
N GLY A 77 -2.42 1.80 1.27
CA GLY A 77 -3.15 2.08 2.49
C GLY A 77 -4.37 1.19 2.64
N GLN A 78 -4.77 0.94 3.89
CA GLN A 78 -5.97 0.19 4.19
C GLN A 78 -6.47 0.45 5.62
N LYS A 79 -7.73 0.07 5.87
CA LYS A 79 -8.29 -0.08 7.22
C LYS A 79 -7.74 -1.35 7.85
N THR A 80 -7.37 -1.26 9.12
CA THR A 80 -6.87 -2.39 9.90
C THR A 80 -8.01 -3.14 10.62
N PRO A 81 -7.81 -4.39 11.06
CA PRO A 81 -8.87 -5.17 11.72
C PRO A 81 -9.42 -4.55 13.01
N ASP A 82 -8.69 -3.65 13.64
CA ASP A 82 -9.10 -2.92 14.85
C ASP A 82 -9.81 -1.58 14.56
N GLY A 83 -10.09 -1.31 13.28
CA GLY A 83 -10.82 -0.11 12.83
C GLY A 83 -9.97 1.13 12.59
N ASN A 84 -8.67 1.09 12.88
CA ASN A 84 -7.71 2.12 12.51
C ASN A 84 -7.28 1.98 11.04
N TYR A 85 -6.31 2.79 10.63
CA TYR A 85 -5.79 2.79 9.26
C TYR A 85 -4.26 2.78 9.28
N ILE A 86 -3.70 2.29 8.21
CA ILE A 86 -2.25 2.25 7.99
C ILE A 86 -1.94 2.59 6.55
N ILE A 87 -0.86 3.34 6.34
CA ILE A 87 -0.23 3.46 5.02
C ILE A 87 1.18 2.91 5.07
N CYS A 88 1.62 2.36 3.93
CA CYS A 88 2.98 1.88 3.72
C CYS A 88 3.53 2.52 2.44
N TYR A 89 4.72 3.12 2.53
CA TYR A 89 5.30 3.88 1.42
C TYR A 89 6.82 4.08 1.60
N ASN A 90 7.46 4.66 0.61
CA ASN A 90 8.87 5.06 0.71
C ASN A 90 8.96 6.57 0.92
N PRO A 91 9.27 7.05 2.14
CA PRO A 91 9.40 8.49 2.46
C PRO A 91 10.74 9.05 1.95
N THR A 92 10.87 9.14 0.64
CA THR A 92 12.06 9.69 -0.02
C THR A 92 11.70 10.52 -1.23
N THR A 93 12.44 11.59 -1.47
CA THR A 93 12.36 12.39 -2.69
C THR A 93 13.26 11.86 -3.81
N ASP A 94 14.21 10.99 -3.47
CA ASP A 94 15.12 10.37 -4.43
C ASP A 94 14.44 9.19 -5.15
N GLY A 95 14.32 9.28 -6.46
CA GLY A 95 13.74 8.25 -7.31
C GLY A 95 14.67 7.08 -7.64
N SER A 96 15.95 7.19 -7.30
CA SER A 96 16.95 6.16 -7.62
C SER A 96 16.83 4.91 -6.76
N HIS A 97 16.28 5.04 -5.56
CA HIS A 97 16.09 3.94 -4.62
C HIS A 97 14.67 3.88 -4.03
N ARG A 98 14.39 2.81 -3.29
CA ARG A 98 13.13 2.54 -2.58
C ARG A 98 13.39 2.26 -1.10
N TRP A 99 14.15 3.14 -0.46
CA TRP A 99 14.52 3.03 0.94
C TRP A 99 14.39 4.39 1.63
N PRO A 100 13.94 4.43 2.89
CA PRO A 100 13.38 3.31 3.65
C PRO A 100 12.00 2.88 3.15
N LEU A 101 11.52 1.72 3.61
CA LEU A 101 10.09 1.39 3.59
C LEU A 101 9.55 1.74 4.97
N ALA A 102 8.52 2.56 5.01
CA ALA A 102 7.93 3.04 6.25
C ALA A 102 6.43 2.77 6.30
N VAL A 103 5.92 2.76 7.53
CA VAL A 103 4.49 2.72 7.85
C VAL A 103 4.11 3.92 8.70
N MET A 104 2.89 4.39 8.53
CA MET A 104 2.24 5.39 9.38
C MET A 104 0.85 4.91 9.77
N GLU A 105 0.37 5.38 10.90
CA GLU A 105 -0.94 5.07 11.48
C GLU A 105 -1.90 6.24 11.32
N SER A 106 -3.20 5.95 11.29
CA SER A 106 -4.26 6.95 11.32
C SER A 106 -5.50 6.41 12.05
N ASN A 107 -6.23 7.29 12.71
CA ASN A 107 -7.51 6.96 13.34
C ASN A 107 -8.69 7.17 12.39
N ASP A 108 -8.54 8.02 11.38
CA ASP A 108 -9.62 8.42 10.49
C ASP A 108 -9.40 8.03 9.01
N GLY A 109 -8.19 7.61 8.67
CA GLY A 109 -7.81 7.28 7.30
C GLY A 109 -7.40 8.48 6.45
N ARG A 110 -7.24 9.67 7.03
CA ARG A 110 -6.86 10.90 6.35
C ARG A 110 -5.61 11.53 6.93
N GLU A 111 -5.55 11.64 8.26
CA GLU A 111 -4.39 12.21 8.96
C GLU A 111 -3.51 11.08 9.49
N TYR A 112 -2.23 11.09 9.08
CA TYR A 112 -1.28 10.04 9.41
C TYR A 112 -0.17 10.54 10.31
N TYR A 113 0.21 9.70 11.26
CA TYR A 113 1.21 9.97 12.30
C TYR A 113 2.04 8.73 12.62
N ASN A 114 2.96 8.84 13.56
CA ASN A 114 3.80 7.73 14.06
C ASN A 114 4.55 6.98 12.95
N MET A 115 5.26 7.72 12.09
CA MET A 115 6.08 7.09 11.05
C MET A 115 7.16 6.21 11.64
N LYS A 116 7.23 4.96 11.18
CA LYS A 116 8.24 3.96 11.55
C LYS A 116 8.80 3.29 10.32
N ALA A 117 10.11 3.02 10.33
CA ALA A 117 10.72 2.18 9.32
C ALA A 117 10.24 0.72 9.49
N LEU A 118 9.74 0.14 8.40
CA LEU A 118 9.37 -1.27 8.35
C LEU A 118 10.59 -2.16 8.12
N ILE A 119 11.57 -1.65 7.36
CA ILE A 119 12.83 -2.32 7.10
C ILE A 119 13.96 -1.34 7.40
N PRO A 120 14.81 -1.62 8.39
CA PRO A 120 15.94 -0.75 8.71
C PRO A 120 17.11 -0.88 7.74
N GLU A 121 17.28 -2.05 7.13
CA GLU A 121 18.40 -2.36 6.24
C GLU A 121 17.92 -3.05 4.97
N ILE A 122 18.60 -2.76 3.87
CA ILE A 122 18.34 -3.38 2.57
C ILE A 122 19.52 -4.24 2.19
N PRO A 123 19.32 -5.53 1.87
CA PRO A 123 20.39 -6.37 1.39
C PRO A 123 20.94 -5.86 0.04
N PRO A 124 22.21 -6.12 -0.25
CA PRO A 124 22.78 -5.78 -1.55
C PRO A 124 22.07 -6.55 -2.68
N TYR A 125 22.22 -6.06 -3.91
CA TYR A 125 21.72 -6.80 -5.08
C TYR A 125 22.39 -8.18 -5.19
N LYS A 126 21.57 -9.19 -5.47
CA LYS A 126 22.02 -10.53 -5.83
C LYS A 126 22.35 -10.64 -7.32
N TYR A 127 21.59 -9.90 -8.14
CA TYR A 127 21.67 -9.98 -9.60
C TYR A 127 21.73 -8.59 -10.22
N GLN A 128 22.46 -8.47 -11.31
CA GLN A 128 22.47 -7.25 -12.13
C GLN A 128 21.16 -7.13 -12.95
N GLY A 129 20.77 -5.92 -13.29
CA GLY A 129 19.59 -5.66 -14.10
C GLY A 129 19.39 -4.19 -14.41
N ASN A 130 18.85 -3.91 -15.60
CA ASN A 130 18.76 -2.53 -16.13
C ASN A 130 17.65 -1.68 -15.48
N ILE A 131 16.63 -2.31 -14.91
CA ILE A 131 15.47 -1.60 -14.32
C ILE A 131 15.29 -2.06 -12.88
N LYS A 132 16.33 -1.88 -12.08
CA LYS A 132 16.30 -2.15 -10.65
C LYS A 132 16.41 -0.87 -9.84
N ASN A 133 15.73 -0.85 -8.70
CA ASN A 133 15.91 0.17 -7.67
C ASN A 133 16.22 -0.54 -6.37
N LEU A 134 17.28 -0.12 -5.70
CA LEU A 134 17.61 -0.63 -4.37
C LEU A 134 16.45 -0.36 -3.42
N GLY A 135 16.04 -1.37 -2.66
CA GLY A 135 15.07 -1.23 -1.59
C GLY A 135 13.76 -1.97 -1.79
N ALA A 136 12.88 -1.79 -0.83
CA ALA A 136 11.58 -2.43 -0.77
C ALA A 136 10.52 -1.64 -1.54
N GLN A 137 9.77 -2.31 -2.39
CA GLN A 137 8.79 -1.69 -3.28
C GLN A 137 7.63 -2.63 -3.59
N TYR A 138 6.59 -2.08 -4.24
CA TYR A 138 5.38 -2.83 -4.61
C TYR A 138 4.66 -3.46 -3.41
N MET A 139 4.60 -2.70 -2.31
CA MET A 139 3.96 -3.16 -1.09
C MET A 139 2.47 -3.40 -1.30
N ARG A 140 1.97 -4.44 -0.65
CA ARG A 140 0.55 -4.80 -0.53
C ARG A 140 0.30 -5.35 0.86
N GLY A 141 -0.71 -4.85 1.52
CA GLY A 141 -1.20 -5.47 2.76
C GLY A 141 -2.22 -6.55 2.46
N ILE A 142 -2.26 -7.49 3.37
CA ILE A 142 -3.29 -8.51 3.40
C ILE A 142 -4.25 -8.10 4.51
N CYS A 143 -5.40 -7.58 4.13
CA CYS A 143 -6.51 -7.41 5.05
C CYS A 143 -7.18 -8.75 5.31
N SER A 144 -7.72 -8.88 6.49
CA SER A 144 -8.55 -10.02 6.89
C SER A 144 -9.76 -10.17 5.98
N TYR A 145 -9.57 -10.83 4.87
CA TYR A 145 -10.65 -11.32 4.06
C TYR A 145 -10.83 -12.80 4.36
N ASN A 146 -12.04 -13.25 4.67
CA ASN A 146 -12.40 -14.62 5.02
C ASN A 146 -12.26 -15.07 6.48
N GLY A 147 -12.50 -14.16 7.42
CA GLY A 147 -13.20 -14.58 8.64
C GLY A 147 -12.41 -15.07 9.83
N ASN A 148 -11.11 -15.29 9.78
CA ASN A 148 -10.33 -15.70 10.97
C ASN A 148 -8.88 -15.25 10.87
N PHE A 149 -8.69 -13.93 10.88
CA PHE A 149 -7.34 -13.39 10.94
C PHE A 149 -7.03 -12.93 12.37
N ASP A 150 -5.81 -13.21 12.76
CA ASP A 150 -5.23 -12.59 13.91
C ASP A 150 -5.28 -11.05 13.73
N LYS A 151 -5.26 -10.31 14.83
CA LYS A 151 -5.35 -8.85 14.85
C LYS A 151 -4.14 -8.15 14.20
N ASN A 152 -3.40 -8.85 13.36
CA ASN A 152 -2.17 -8.38 12.77
C ASN A 152 -2.41 -7.92 11.32
N VAL A 153 -1.60 -7.00 10.87
CA VAL A 153 -1.51 -6.62 9.46
C VAL A 153 -0.28 -7.26 8.86
N TRP A 154 -0.47 -7.96 7.75
CA TRP A 154 0.62 -8.55 6.99
C TRP A 154 0.87 -7.71 5.75
N ILE A 155 2.12 -7.36 5.49
CA ILE A 155 2.51 -6.58 4.33
C ILE A 155 3.52 -7.39 3.53
N THR A 156 3.20 -7.61 2.26
CA THR A 156 4.14 -8.17 1.28
C THR A 156 4.79 -7.07 0.47
N TYR A 157 6.02 -7.25 0.08
CA TYR A 157 6.75 -6.31 -0.77
C TYR A 157 7.91 -7.02 -1.49
N SER A 158 8.34 -6.42 -2.60
CA SER A 158 9.54 -6.89 -3.30
C SER A 158 10.76 -6.16 -2.77
N CYS A 159 11.81 -6.90 -2.39
CA CYS A 159 13.10 -6.34 -2.05
C CYS A 159 14.01 -6.39 -3.28
N ASN A 160 14.54 -5.23 -3.72
CA ASN A 160 15.42 -5.08 -4.88
C ASN A 160 14.86 -5.61 -6.21
N LYS A 161 13.56 -5.91 -6.29
CA LYS A 161 12.91 -6.68 -7.38
C LYS A 161 13.52 -8.09 -7.57
N GLU A 162 14.01 -8.68 -6.51
CA GLU A 162 14.64 -10.01 -6.51
C GLU A 162 13.87 -11.00 -5.66
N ASP A 163 13.50 -10.58 -4.44
CA ASP A 163 12.80 -11.41 -3.48
C ASP A 163 11.45 -10.81 -3.12
N ILE A 164 10.54 -11.66 -2.70
CA ILE A 164 9.28 -11.25 -2.06
C ILE A 164 9.43 -11.49 -0.57
N TRP A 165 9.24 -10.44 0.20
CA TRP A 165 9.31 -10.44 1.64
C TRP A 165 7.94 -10.21 2.25
N ILE A 166 7.76 -10.71 3.46
CA ILE A 166 6.53 -10.52 4.25
C ILE A 166 6.93 -9.99 5.62
N SER A 167 6.29 -8.90 6.03
CA SER A 167 6.39 -8.38 7.40
C SER A 167 5.04 -8.48 8.09
N LYS A 168 5.09 -8.85 9.38
CA LYS A 168 3.95 -8.88 10.28
C LYS A 168 3.98 -7.66 11.19
N LEU A 169 2.93 -6.88 11.19
CA LEU A 169 2.73 -5.76 12.10
C LEU A 169 1.79 -6.19 13.23
N THR A 170 2.27 -6.15 14.47
CA THR A 170 1.49 -6.50 15.65
C THR A 170 1.10 -5.25 16.43
N LYS A 171 -0.09 -5.23 17.03
CA LYS A 171 -0.57 -4.12 17.84
C LYS A 171 0.18 -3.98 19.18
N ASP A 172 0.59 -5.09 19.78
CA ASP A 172 1.14 -5.13 21.13
C ASP A 172 2.51 -4.46 21.25
N ASN A 173 3.24 -4.34 20.17
CA ASN A 173 4.52 -3.65 20.09
C ASN A 173 4.45 -2.32 19.33
N LYS A 174 3.25 -1.71 19.22
CA LYS A 174 3.07 -0.51 18.40
C LYS A 174 3.82 -0.64 17.06
N TYR A 175 3.52 -1.74 16.34
CA TYR A 175 4.14 -2.08 15.06
C TYR A 175 5.67 -2.23 15.11
N SER A 176 6.18 -3.08 15.96
CA SER A 176 7.57 -3.53 15.90
C SER A 176 7.71 -4.72 14.93
N ILE A 177 8.78 -4.69 14.18
CA ILE A 177 9.20 -5.77 13.28
C ILE A 177 9.73 -6.90 14.16
N MET A 178 9.24 -8.12 13.97
CA MET A 178 9.92 -9.32 14.47
C MET A 178 10.91 -9.82 13.45
#